data_285e137a118653cbafd44975e8469bda
#
_entry.id   285e137a118653cbafd44975e8469bda
#
_cell.length_a   1.000
_cell.length_b   1.000
_cell.length_c   1.000
_cell.angle_alpha   90.00
_cell.angle_beta   90.00
_cell.angle_gamma   90.00
#
_symmetry.space_group_name_H-M   'P 1'
#
loop_
_entity.id
_entity.type
_entity.pdbx_description
1 polymer ?
#
loop_
_entity_poly.entity_id
_entity_poly.type
_entity_poly.pdbx_seq_one_letter_code
_entity_poly.pdbx_strand_id
1 'polypeptide(L)'
;MKTVVVLGMHRSGTSAMAGALHHMGIHMGDRLLGPGTGNEKGHFENIQFIFLNHIILQLAGGWSFTPPTVEEIQAVEIKAKPAILRTLREEAKPTVWGWKVPSTTITIHAIHPYLLWPHEWAPPDAVGPSEVFYIVMWRKKSEIVKSLCKRNRIEPEKALRITDKYLHHLEAFLQNGGGPFAIHVHFDKLVKNAKKVLTQVCAFLNFDGDVKKGAKWVDKRLKHF
;
A
#
# COMPACT_ATOMS: atom_id res chain seq x y z
N MET A 1 9.05 7.97 -15.21
CA MET A 1 9.00 6.93 -14.16
C MET A 1 7.64 6.96 -13.46
N LYS A 2 7.05 5.81 -13.14
CA LYS A 2 5.77 5.75 -12.40
C LYS A 2 5.94 5.01 -11.09
N THR A 3 5.48 5.62 -10.00
CA THR A 3 5.51 5.05 -8.65
C THR A 3 4.10 4.69 -8.23
N VAL A 4 3.84 3.43 -7.92
CA VAL A 4 2.51 2.91 -7.56
C VAL A 4 2.50 2.45 -6.10
N VAL A 5 1.69 3.08 -5.26
CA VAL A 5 1.57 2.74 -3.84
C VAL A 5 0.19 2.16 -3.56
N VAL A 6 0.15 0.93 -3.03
CA VAL A 6 -1.12 0.31 -2.62
C VAL A 6 -1.38 0.61 -1.15
N LEU A 7 -2.41 1.42 -0.89
CA LEU A 7 -2.86 1.82 0.44
C LEU A 7 -4.10 1.03 0.88
N GLY A 8 -4.28 0.90 2.16
CA GLY A 8 -5.42 0.27 2.79
C GLY A 8 -5.07 -0.46 4.09
N MET A 9 -6.04 -0.61 4.96
CA MET A 9 -5.91 -1.34 6.22
C MET A 9 -5.49 -2.80 6.00
N HIS A 10 -4.82 -3.39 6.97
CA HIS A 10 -4.68 -4.86 7.04
C HIS A 10 -6.04 -5.54 6.77
N ARG A 11 -6.06 -6.63 6.01
CA ARG A 11 -7.26 -7.40 5.67
C ARG A 11 -8.25 -6.69 4.72
N SER A 12 -7.90 -5.55 4.13
CA SER A 12 -8.73 -4.88 3.12
C SER A 12 -8.53 -5.40 1.68
N GLY A 13 -7.66 -6.40 1.48
CA GLY A 13 -7.37 -6.95 0.15
C GLY A 13 -6.14 -6.35 -0.53
N THR A 14 -5.32 -5.59 0.18
CA THR A 14 -4.08 -4.98 -0.36
C THR A 14 -3.12 -6.01 -0.95
N SER A 15 -2.99 -7.22 -0.36
CA SER A 15 -2.15 -8.29 -0.93
C SER A 15 -2.72 -8.86 -2.23
N ALA A 16 -4.05 -8.93 -2.37
CA ALA A 16 -4.69 -9.38 -3.61
C ALA A 16 -4.39 -8.40 -4.76
N MET A 17 -4.46 -7.10 -4.48
CA MET A 17 -4.11 -6.06 -5.44
C MET A 17 -2.62 -6.08 -5.76
N ALA A 18 -1.74 -6.08 -4.76
CA ALA A 18 -0.29 -6.09 -4.98
C ALA A 18 0.18 -7.31 -5.79
N GLY A 19 -0.36 -8.50 -5.50
CA GLY A 19 -0.09 -9.69 -6.28
C GLY A 19 -0.60 -9.59 -7.71
N ALA A 20 -1.79 -9.02 -7.93
CA ALA A 20 -2.30 -8.77 -9.28
C ALA A 20 -1.38 -7.81 -10.07
N LEU A 21 -0.97 -6.70 -9.46
CA LEU A 21 -0.05 -5.73 -10.07
C LEU A 21 1.30 -6.36 -10.42
N HIS A 22 1.86 -7.16 -9.50
CA HIS A 22 3.10 -7.91 -9.75
C HIS A 22 2.97 -8.83 -10.97
N HIS A 23 1.89 -9.61 -11.05
CA HIS A 23 1.63 -10.49 -12.19
C HIS A 23 1.27 -9.74 -13.49
N MET A 24 0.87 -8.49 -13.41
CA MET A 24 0.67 -7.62 -14.56
C MET A 24 1.96 -6.98 -15.08
N GLY A 25 3.09 -7.14 -14.36
CA GLY A 25 4.40 -6.62 -14.76
C GLY A 25 4.86 -5.36 -14.02
N ILE A 26 4.13 -4.90 -13.00
CA ILE A 26 4.63 -3.82 -12.13
C ILE A 26 5.64 -4.39 -11.15
N HIS A 27 6.82 -3.77 -11.07
CA HIS A 27 7.87 -4.16 -10.12
C HIS A 27 7.47 -3.76 -8.70
N MET A 28 7.06 -4.73 -7.87
CA MET A 28 6.57 -4.49 -6.49
C MET A 28 7.68 -4.61 -5.43
N GLY A 29 8.94 -4.76 -5.85
CA GLY A 29 10.14 -4.92 -5.02
C GLY A 29 10.90 -6.20 -5.32
N ASP A 30 12.21 -6.18 -5.04
CA ASP A 30 13.10 -7.32 -5.26
C ASP A 30 12.99 -8.37 -4.14
N ARG A 31 12.68 -7.92 -2.91
CA ARG A 31 12.51 -8.78 -1.73
C ARG A 31 11.10 -8.61 -1.16
N LEU A 32 10.22 -9.53 -1.53
CA LEU A 32 8.83 -9.54 -1.07
C LEU A 32 8.61 -10.57 0.03
N LEU A 33 7.83 -10.19 1.05
CA LEU A 33 7.37 -11.13 2.06
C LEU A 33 6.45 -12.18 1.42
N GLY A 34 6.89 -13.43 1.48
CA GLY A 34 6.23 -14.57 0.88
C GLY A 34 4.93 -15.01 1.57
N PRO A 35 4.47 -16.23 1.28
CA PRO A 35 3.31 -16.83 1.93
C PRO A 35 3.46 -16.91 3.45
N GLY A 36 2.34 -16.80 4.15
CA GLY A 36 2.29 -16.92 5.61
C GLY A 36 0.88 -17.10 6.11
N THR A 37 0.71 -17.20 7.44
CA THR A 37 -0.57 -17.44 8.09
C THR A 37 -1.65 -16.45 7.63
N GLY A 38 -2.73 -16.97 7.07
CA GLY A 38 -3.86 -16.19 6.55
C GLY A 38 -3.55 -15.41 5.27
N ASN A 39 -2.46 -15.75 4.56
CA ASN A 39 -2.14 -15.22 3.24
C ASN A 39 -1.29 -16.23 2.44
N GLU A 40 -1.89 -17.36 2.09
CA GLU A 40 -1.24 -18.52 1.47
C GLU A 40 -0.59 -18.20 0.11
N LYS A 41 -1.10 -17.20 -0.60
CA LYS A 41 -0.56 -16.77 -1.90
C LYS A 41 0.59 -15.76 -1.80
N GLY A 42 0.97 -15.35 -0.59
CA GLY A 42 2.01 -14.35 -0.35
C GLY A 42 1.48 -12.98 0.06
N HIS A 43 2.27 -12.31 0.86
CA HIS A 43 1.93 -10.97 1.36
C HIS A 43 2.19 -9.90 0.31
N PHE A 44 3.17 -10.07 -0.56
CA PHE A 44 3.65 -9.05 -1.52
C PHE A 44 4.00 -7.73 -0.83
N GLU A 45 4.56 -7.82 0.37
CA GLU A 45 5.06 -6.67 1.14
C GLU A 45 6.56 -6.54 0.88
N ASN A 46 6.97 -5.37 0.38
CA ASN A 46 8.38 -5.08 0.17
C ASN A 46 9.07 -4.91 1.53
N ILE A 47 10.11 -5.72 1.77
CA ILE A 47 10.81 -5.79 3.06
C ILE A 47 11.46 -4.45 3.43
N GLN A 48 12.01 -3.71 2.48
CA GLN A 48 12.62 -2.40 2.74
C GLN A 48 11.56 -1.38 3.21
N PHE A 49 10.37 -1.39 2.61
CA PHE A 49 9.28 -0.54 3.06
C PHE A 49 8.66 -1.00 4.40
N ILE A 50 8.74 -2.29 4.76
CA ILE A 50 8.40 -2.75 6.11
C ILE A 50 9.34 -2.08 7.12
N PHE A 51 10.65 -2.11 6.89
CA PHE A 51 11.63 -1.47 7.76
C PHE A 51 11.47 0.05 7.82
N LEU A 52 11.26 0.70 6.67
CA LEU A 52 11.02 2.15 6.63
C LEU A 52 9.80 2.54 7.46
N ASN A 53 8.67 1.86 7.25
CA ASN A 53 7.45 2.15 8.02
C ASN A 53 7.66 1.94 9.51
N HIS A 54 8.45 0.93 9.90
CA HIS A 54 8.81 0.66 11.28
C HIS A 54 9.59 1.83 11.89
N ILE A 55 10.61 2.33 11.19
CA ILE A 55 11.40 3.48 11.63
C ILE A 55 10.49 4.70 11.84
N ILE A 56 9.62 5.01 10.88
CA ILE A 56 8.72 6.17 10.98
C ILE A 56 7.76 6.03 12.16
N LEU A 57 7.14 4.84 12.32
CA LEU A 57 6.22 4.57 13.43
C LEU A 57 6.90 4.67 14.79
N GLN A 58 8.14 4.13 14.93
CA GLN A 58 8.90 4.24 16.18
C GLN A 58 9.29 5.69 16.49
N LEU A 59 9.72 6.46 15.51
CA LEU A 59 10.01 7.88 15.68
C LEU A 59 8.78 8.66 16.17
N ALA A 60 7.60 8.28 15.72
CA ALA A 60 6.32 8.87 16.11
C ALA A 60 5.74 8.25 17.42
N GLY A 61 6.49 7.40 18.11
CA GLY A 61 6.08 6.81 19.38
C GLY A 61 5.01 5.73 19.30
N GLY A 62 4.82 5.10 18.12
CA GLY A 62 3.78 4.11 17.94
C GLY A 62 4.21 2.86 17.16
N TRP A 63 3.21 2.11 16.71
CA TRP A 63 3.35 0.83 16.03
C TRP A 63 2.17 0.58 15.09
N SER A 64 2.25 -0.41 14.21
CA SER A 64 1.15 -0.70 13.27
C SER A 64 -0.17 -1.09 13.95
N PHE A 65 -0.16 -1.65 15.16
CA PHE A 65 -1.34 -1.98 15.97
C PHE A 65 -1.63 -0.99 17.10
N THR A 66 -0.78 0.02 17.26
CA THR A 66 -0.96 1.21 18.09
C THR A 66 -0.59 2.46 17.28
N PRO A 67 -1.36 2.75 16.20
CA PRO A 67 -1.00 3.83 15.28
C PRO A 67 -0.89 5.18 16.00
N PRO A 68 0.18 5.95 15.74
CA PRO A 68 0.25 7.36 16.11
C PRO A 68 -0.86 8.17 15.46
N THR A 69 -1.00 9.44 15.80
CA THR A 69 -1.89 10.37 15.07
C THR A 69 -1.24 10.83 13.76
N VAL A 70 -2.03 11.53 12.92
CA VAL A 70 -1.51 12.12 11.68
C VAL A 70 -0.44 13.17 11.99
N GLU A 71 -0.67 14.01 12.98
CA GLU A 71 0.24 15.06 13.42
C GLU A 71 1.56 14.50 13.97
N GLU A 72 1.50 13.42 14.75
CA GLU A 72 2.69 12.72 15.26
C GLU A 72 3.54 12.14 14.11
N ILE A 73 2.91 11.60 13.05
CA ILE A 73 3.62 11.13 11.86
C ILE A 73 4.23 12.29 11.07
N GLN A 74 3.52 13.39 10.90
CA GLN A 74 4.03 14.59 10.21
C GLN A 74 5.19 15.22 10.97
N ALA A 75 5.12 15.28 12.30
CA ALA A 75 6.17 15.85 13.15
C ALA A 75 7.52 15.13 13.04
N VAL A 76 7.56 13.89 12.60
CA VAL A 76 8.81 13.11 12.45
C VAL A 76 9.34 13.05 11.03
N GLU A 77 8.69 13.68 10.06
CA GLU A 77 9.06 13.65 8.63
C GLU A 77 10.53 13.99 8.41
N ILE A 78 10.99 15.11 8.95
CA ILE A 78 12.39 15.58 8.80
C ILE A 78 13.38 14.58 9.41
N LYS A 79 13.06 14.00 10.57
CA LYS A 79 13.89 12.97 11.22
C LYS A 79 13.94 11.68 10.40
N ALA A 80 12.85 11.35 9.72
CA ALA A 80 12.72 10.16 8.90
C ALA A 80 13.31 10.36 7.48
N LYS A 81 13.53 11.61 7.01
CA LYS A 81 14.01 11.92 5.65
C LYS A 81 15.21 11.06 5.20
N PRO A 82 16.29 10.86 5.97
CA PRO A 82 17.42 10.04 5.51
C PRO A 82 17.03 8.59 5.20
N ALA A 83 16.17 8.00 6.03
CA ALA A 83 15.68 6.63 5.82
C ALA A 83 14.73 6.56 4.61
N ILE A 84 13.85 7.55 4.44
CA ILE A 84 12.94 7.65 3.30
C ILE A 84 13.73 7.71 2.00
N LEU A 85 14.65 8.68 1.87
CA LEU A 85 15.43 8.87 0.65
C LEU A 85 16.30 7.66 0.32
N ARG A 86 16.92 7.03 1.34
CA ARG A 86 17.67 5.80 1.14
C ARG A 86 16.80 4.70 0.56
N THR A 87 15.66 4.43 1.19
CA THR A 87 14.75 3.38 0.72
C THR A 87 14.23 3.64 -0.69
N LEU A 88 13.86 4.88 -0.99
CA LEU A 88 13.41 5.25 -2.34
C LEU A 88 14.51 5.05 -3.39
N ARG A 89 15.76 5.43 -3.10
CA ARG A 89 16.91 5.21 -4.02
C ARG A 89 17.20 3.73 -4.27
N GLU A 90 17.12 2.91 -3.23
CA GLU A 90 17.40 1.47 -3.32
C GLU A 90 16.32 0.71 -4.09
N GLU A 91 15.05 1.12 -3.95
CA GLU A 91 13.90 0.36 -4.48
C GLU A 91 13.33 0.92 -5.79
N ALA A 92 13.59 2.19 -6.11
CA ALA A 92 13.09 2.81 -7.34
C ALA A 92 13.61 2.13 -8.60
N LYS A 93 12.74 1.99 -9.60
CA LYS A 93 13.09 1.49 -10.93
C LYS A 93 12.74 2.55 -11.98
N PRO A 94 13.49 2.60 -13.11
CA PRO A 94 13.34 3.67 -14.10
C PRO A 94 12.00 3.66 -14.84
N THR A 95 11.25 2.57 -14.78
CA THR A 95 9.97 2.41 -15.49
C THR A 95 8.77 2.53 -14.55
N VAL A 96 8.07 1.40 -14.31
CA VAL A 96 6.92 1.33 -13.39
C VAL A 96 7.27 0.43 -12.22
N TRP A 97 7.22 0.98 -11.04
CA TRP A 97 7.53 0.26 -9.80
C TRP A 97 6.57 0.69 -8.68
N GLY A 98 6.60 -0.01 -7.57
CA GLY A 98 5.78 0.36 -6.44
C GLY A 98 5.94 -0.58 -5.27
N TRP A 99 5.12 -0.37 -4.25
CA TRP A 99 5.10 -1.24 -3.07
C TRP A 99 3.73 -1.33 -2.44
N LYS A 100 3.60 -2.32 -1.57
CA LYS A 100 2.45 -2.50 -0.69
C LYS A 100 2.94 -2.95 0.68
N VAL A 101 2.69 -2.13 1.69
CA VAL A 101 2.78 -2.49 3.11
C VAL A 101 1.60 -1.82 3.80
N PRO A 102 0.72 -2.52 4.52
CA PRO A 102 -0.47 -1.90 5.11
C PRO A 102 -0.17 -0.69 6.00
N SER A 103 0.93 -0.73 6.77
CA SER A 103 1.36 0.39 7.61
C SER A 103 1.79 1.63 6.83
N THR A 104 2.06 1.53 5.52
CA THR A 104 2.26 2.71 4.67
C THR A 104 1.03 3.63 4.68
N THR A 105 -0.17 3.09 4.91
CA THR A 105 -1.39 3.91 5.07
C THR A 105 -1.27 4.92 6.22
N ILE A 106 -0.50 4.60 7.25
CA ILE A 106 -0.22 5.50 8.37
C ILE A 106 0.97 6.42 8.03
N THR A 107 2.06 5.84 7.54
CA THR A 107 3.33 6.54 7.33
C THR A 107 3.39 7.38 6.05
N ILE A 108 2.37 7.27 5.19
CA ILE A 108 2.32 7.98 3.91
C ILE A 108 2.38 9.51 4.09
N HIS A 109 1.89 10.04 5.21
CA HIS A 109 1.96 11.46 5.52
C HIS A 109 3.39 12.00 5.60
N ALA A 110 4.36 11.15 6.02
CA ALA A 110 5.77 11.50 6.04
C ALA A 110 6.48 11.15 4.71
N ILE A 111 5.98 10.19 3.92
CA ILE A 111 6.64 9.73 2.68
C ILE A 111 6.20 10.55 1.47
N HIS A 112 4.91 10.91 1.40
CA HIS A 112 4.31 11.57 0.24
C HIS A 112 5.05 12.82 -0.26
N PRO A 113 5.52 13.76 0.60
CA PRO A 113 6.25 14.93 0.13
C PRO A 113 7.46 14.58 -0.73
N TYR A 114 8.18 13.53 -0.39
CA TYR A 114 9.37 13.08 -1.14
C TYR A 114 9.01 12.40 -2.47
N LEU A 115 7.85 11.78 -2.57
CA LEU A 115 7.38 11.20 -3.84
C LEU A 115 7.06 12.27 -4.89
N LEU A 116 6.65 13.46 -4.45
CA LEU A 116 6.38 14.60 -5.33
C LEU A 116 7.67 15.29 -5.82
N TRP A 117 8.83 15.04 -5.18
CA TRP A 117 10.12 15.65 -5.48
C TRP A 117 11.17 14.57 -5.76
N PRO A 118 11.09 13.86 -6.91
CA PRO A 118 11.90 12.68 -7.20
C PRO A 118 13.38 12.98 -7.47
N HIS A 119 13.78 14.21 -7.76
CA HIS A 119 15.16 14.57 -8.10
C HIS A 119 16.19 14.22 -7.00
N GLU A 120 15.77 14.03 -5.76
CA GLU A 120 16.66 13.61 -4.67
C GLU A 120 16.91 12.09 -4.63
N TRP A 121 16.08 11.28 -5.31
CA TRP A 121 16.14 9.81 -5.17
C TRP A 121 15.89 9.01 -6.45
N ALA A 122 15.35 9.61 -7.51
CA ALA A 122 15.08 8.91 -8.76
C ALA A 122 16.35 8.34 -9.37
N PRO A 123 16.31 7.16 -10.02
CA PRO A 123 17.47 6.62 -10.72
C PRO A 123 17.88 7.54 -11.88
N PRO A 124 19.21 7.64 -12.18
CA PRO A 124 19.70 8.54 -13.23
C PRO A 124 19.17 8.25 -14.63
N ASP A 125 18.80 7.01 -14.88
CA ASP A 125 18.22 6.51 -16.14
C ASP A 125 16.70 6.57 -16.19
N ALA A 126 16.06 7.22 -15.21
CA ALA A 126 14.61 7.44 -15.21
C ALA A 126 14.21 8.34 -16.39
N VAL A 127 13.36 7.83 -17.28
CA VAL A 127 12.91 8.53 -18.48
C VAL A 127 11.56 9.20 -18.24
N GLY A 128 11.46 10.49 -18.62
CA GLY A 128 10.24 11.28 -18.54
C GLY A 128 9.88 11.78 -17.13
N PRO A 129 8.72 12.43 -16.97
CA PRO A 129 8.28 12.94 -15.69
C PRO A 129 8.02 11.78 -14.70
N SER A 130 8.31 12.06 -13.43
CA SER A 130 7.95 11.13 -12.36
C SER A 130 6.52 11.38 -11.93
N GLU A 131 5.71 10.32 -11.97
CA GLU A 131 4.30 10.33 -11.58
C GLU A 131 4.09 9.40 -10.39
N VAL A 132 3.28 9.82 -9.45
CA VAL A 132 2.88 8.99 -8.31
C VAL A 132 1.40 8.65 -8.40
N PHE A 133 1.07 7.39 -8.10
CA PHE A 133 -0.29 6.86 -8.13
C PHE A 133 -0.58 6.09 -6.86
N TYR A 134 -1.78 6.28 -6.31
CA TYR A 134 -2.26 5.53 -5.15
C TYR A 134 -3.42 4.62 -5.54
N ILE A 135 -3.32 3.35 -5.19
CA ILE A 135 -4.43 2.40 -5.31
C ILE A 135 -4.98 2.15 -3.91
N VAL A 136 -6.14 2.72 -3.62
CA VAL A 136 -6.77 2.68 -2.30
C VAL A 136 -7.73 1.51 -2.21
N MET A 137 -7.40 0.54 -1.36
CA MET A 137 -8.19 -0.67 -1.16
C MET A 137 -9.22 -0.49 -0.05
N TRP A 138 -10.49 -0.63 -0.42
CA TRP A 138 -11.64 -0.56 0.48
C TRP A 138 -12.26 -1.93 0.72
N ARG A 139 -12.68 -2.15 1.96
CA ARG A 139 -13.48 -3.31 2.36
C ARG A 139 -14.44 -2.91 3.47
N LYS A 140 -15.56 -3.63 3.64
CA LYS A 140 -16.49 -3.39 4.75
C LYS A 140 -15.76 -3.48 6.08
N LYS A 141 -15.87 -2.44 6.91
CA LYS A 141 -15.23 -2.34 8.23
C LYS A 141 -15.49 -3.55 9.10
N SER A 142 -16.74 -4.04 9.15
CA SER A 142 -17.11 -5.25 9.89
C SER A 142 -16.38 -6.51 9.44
N GLU A 143 -16.09 -6.64 8.14
CA GLU A 143 -15.33 -7.77 7.60
C GLU A 143 -13.83 -7.66 7.92
N ILE A 144 -13.27 -6.45 7.90
CA ILE A 144 -11.89 -6.19 8.33
C ILE A 144 -11.73 -6.59 9.79
N VAL A 145 -12.60 -6.08 10.67
CA VAL A 145 -12.58 -6.36 12.11
C VAL A 145 -12.68 -7.87 12.37
N LYS A 146 -13.68 -8.54 11.80
CA LYS A 146 -13.85 -10.01 11.93
C LYS A 146 -12.61 -10.78 11.48
N SER A 147 -12.03 -10.41 10.34
CA SER A 147 -10.82 -11.06 9.79
C SER A 147 -9.58 -10.79 10.66
N LEU A 148 -9.49 -9.62 11.27
CA LEU A 148 -8.39 -9.21 12.13
C LEU A 148 -8.44 -9.99 13.47
N CYS A 149 -9.63 -10.07 14.09
CA CYS A 149 -9.86 -10.87 15.30
C CYS A 149 -9.44 -12.32 15.07
N LYS A 150 -9.94 -12.93 13.99
CA LYS A 150 -9.65 -14.35 13.67
C LYS A 150 -8.15 -14.61 13.48
N ARG A 151 -7.44 -13.73 12.71
CA ARG A 151 -6.02 -13.93 12.40
C ARG A 151 -5.10 -13.63 13.59
N ASN A 152 -5.36 -12.52 14.28
CA ASN A 152 -4.44 -11.97 15.28
C ASN A 152 -4.85 -12.31 16.71
N ARG A 153 -5.98 -12.99 16.91
CA ARG A 153 -6.54 -13.34 18.24
C ARG A 153 -6.67 -12.12 19.15
N ILE A 154 -7.15 -11.01 18.61
CA ILE A 154 -7.38 -9.76 19.34
C ILE A 154 -8.88 -9.53 19.53
N GLU A 155 -9.20 -8.83 20.62
CA GLU A 155 -10.58 -8.49 20.96
C GLU A 155 -11.25 -7.58 19.91
N PRO A 156 -12.57 -7.75 19.65
CA PRO A 156 -13.29 -6.98 18.63
C PRO A 156 -13.17 -5.47 18.79
N GLU A 157 -13.26 -4.96 20.02
CA GLU A 157 -13.12 -3.54 20.30
C GLU A 157 -11.73 -3.00 19.95
N LYS A 158 -10.67 -3.77 20.26
CA LYS A 158 -9.29 -3.40 19.88
C LYS A 158 -9.12 -3.42 18.37
N ALA A 159 -9.66 -4.45 17.69
CA ALA A 159 -9.62 -4.53 16.22
C ALA A 159 -10.38 -3.36 15.57
N LEU A 160 -11.51 -2.96 16.15
CA LEU A 160 -12.29 -1.82 15.71
C LEU A 160 -11.49 -0.52 15.84
N ARG A 161 -10.94 -0.23 17.03
CA ARG A 161 -10.11 0.98 17.27
C ARG A 161 -8.93 1.07 16.31
N ILE A 162 -8.22 -0.04 16.05
CA ILE A 162 -7.10 -0.07 15.10
C ILE A 162 -7.62 0.24 13.69
N THR A 163 -8.72 -0.38 13.28
CA THR A 163 -9.33 -0.17 11.96
C THR A 163 -9.73 1.30 11.78
N ASP A 164 -10.34 1.92 12.79
CA ASP A 164 -10.74 3.33 12.74
C ASP A 164 -9.56 4.27 12.59
N LYS A 165 -8.47 4.02 13.31
CA LYS A 165 -7.24 4.81 13.16
C LYS A 165 -6.67 4.72 11.73
N TYR A 166 -6.61 3.53 11.13
CA TYR A 166 -6.16 3.37 9.75
C TYR A 166 -7.07 4.09 8.74
N LEU A 167 -8.38 3.99 8.91
CA LEU A 167 -9.34 4.67 8.04
C LEU A 167 -9.21 6.19 8.18
N HIS A 168 -9.04 6.70 9.41
CA HIS A 168 -8.79 8.11 9.65
C HIS A 168 -7.52 8.61 8.94
N HIS A 169 -6.39 7.89 9.06
CA HIS A 169 -5.17 8.23 8.32
C HIS A 169 -5.40 8.25 6.81
N LEU A 170 -6.12 7.26 6.29
CA LEU A 170 -6.39 7.16 4.86
C LEU A 170 -7.26 8.33 4.36
N GLU A 171 -8.33 8.64 5.09
CA GLU A 171 -9.23 9.75 4.76
C GLU A 171 -8.51 11.10 4.86
N ALA A 172 -7.75 11.33 5.93
CA ALA A 172 -6.93 12.53 6.09
C ALA A 172 -5.91 12.70 4.96
N PHE A 173 -5.24 11.62 4.55
CA PHE A 173 -4.31 11.64 3.42
C PHE A 173 -4.99 12.01 2.10
N LEU A 174 -6.15 11.42 1.83
CA LEU A 174 -6.90 11.70 0.59
C LEU A 174 -7.41 13.15 0.54
N GLN A 175 -7.82 13.71 1.67
CA GLN A 175 -8.24 15.11 1.79
C GLN A 175 -7.07 16.09 1.67
N ASN A 176 -5.88 15.72 2.16
CA ASN A 176 -4.70 16.59 2.23
C ASN A 176 -3.71 16.38 1.07
N GLY A 177 -4.20 16.12 -0.14
CA GLY A 177 -3.40 16.11 -1.38
C GLY A 177 -3.24 14.75 -2.05
N GLY A 178 -3.47 13.63 -1.36
CA GLY A 178 -3.38 12.29 -1.98
C GLY A 178 -4.54 11.95 -2.93
N GLY A 179 -5.70 12.58 -2.74
CA GLY A 179 -6.92 12.28 -3.48
C GLY A 179 -6.80 12.40 -5.01
N PRO A 180 -6.24 13.47 -5.57
CA PRO A 180 -6.09 13.65 -7.02
C PRO A 180 -5.27 12.54 -7.70
N PHE A 181 -4.41 11.85 -6.95
CA PHE A 181 -3.54 10.78 -7.44
C PHE A 181 -4.06 9.38 -7.10
N ALA A 182 -5.32 9.24 -6.68
CA ALA A 182 -5.86 8.00 -6.13
C ALA A 182 -6.98 7.39 -6.98
N ILE A 183 -6.92 6.06 -7.14
CA ILE A 183 -8.05 5.24 -7.59
C ILE A 183 -8.57 4.39 -6.43
N HIS A 184 -9.89 4.36 -6.27
CA HIS A 184 -10.55 3.61 -5.21
C HIS A 184 -11.02 2.24 -5.70
N VAL A 185 -10.55 1.16 -5.05
CA VAL A 185 -10.90 -0.21 -5.39
C VAL A 185 -11.54 -0.91 -4.21
N HIS A 186 -12.77 -1.38 -4.37
CA HIS A 186 -13.44 -2.23 -3.40
C HIS A 186 -13.03 -3.69 -3.57
N PHE A 187 -12.60 -4.34 -2.49
CA PHE A 187 -12.15 -5.73 -2.50
C PHE A 187 -13.19 -6.68 -3.10
N ASP A 188 -14.47 -6.53 -2.74
CA ASP A 188 -15.55 -7.37 -3.29
C ASP A 188 -15.69 -7.22 -4.81
N LYS A 189 -15.55 -6.00 -5.34
CA LYS A 189 -15.58 -5.74 -6.77
C LYS A 189 -14.38 -6.38 -7.47
N LEU A 190 -13.19 -6.28 -6.86
CA LEU A 190 -11.97 -6.92 -7.37
C LEU A 190 -12.15 -8.44 -7.47
N VAL A 191 -12.62 -9.10 -6.41
CA VAL A 191 -12.81 -10.56 -6.39
C VAL A 191 -13.95 -11.02 -7.32
N LYS A 192 -15.02 -10.22 -7.45
CA LYS A 192 -16.16 -10.53 -8.31
C LYS A 192 -15.84 -10.37 -9.79
N ASN A 193 -15.08 -9.34 -10.16
CA ASN A 193 -14.79 -9.01 -11.56
C ASN A 193 -13.37 -8.44 -11.72
N ALA A 194 -12.36 -9.29 -11.44
CA ALA A 194 -10.96 -8.90 -11.46
C ALA A 194 -10.55 -8.24 -12.80
N LYS A 195 -10.93 -8.84 -13.93
CA LYS A 195 -10.56 -8.32 -15.26
C LYS A 195 -11.02 -6.87 -15.45
N LYS A 196 -12.29 -6.57 -15.14
CA LYS A 196 -12.85 -5.21 -15.29
C LYS A 196 -12.12 -4.21 -14.38
N VAL A 197 -11.93 -4.57 -13.11
CA VAL A 197 -11.27 -3.69 -12.13
C VAL A 197 -9.81 -3.43 -12.52
N LEU A 198 -9.07 -4.48 -12.91
CA LEU A 198 -7.67 -4.32 -13.32
C LEU A 198 -7.51 -3.55 -14.64
N THR A 199 -8.46 -3.67 -15.59
CA THR A 199 -8.48 -2.81 -16.77
C THR A 199 -8.64 -1.33 -16.40
N GLN A 200 -9.51 -1.01 -15.42
CA GLN A 200 -9.65 0.36 -14.92
C GLN A 200 -8.38 0.86 -14.21
N VAL A 201 -7.71 0.00 -13.45
CA VAL A 201 -6.42 0.31 -12.83
C VAL A 201 -5.34 0.57 -13.88
N CYS A 202 -5.25 -0.25 -14.94
CA CYS A 202 -4.32 -0.02 -16.05
C CYS A 202 -4.57 1.32 -16.74
N ALA A 203 -5.83 1.65 -17.02
CA ALA A 203 -6.19 2.92 -17.62
C ALA A 203 -5.82 4.11 -16.74
N PHE A 204 -6.08 4.01 -15.42
CA PHE A 204 -5.70 5.04 -14.45
C PHE A 204 -4.17 5.24 -14.38
N LEU A 205 -3.41 4.15 -14.38
CA LEU A 205 -1.95 4.19 -14.35
C LEU A 205 -1.33 4.56 -15.71
N ASN A 206 -2.12 4.64 -16.78
CA ASN A 206 -1.62 4.67 -18.15
C ASN A 206 -0.51 3.62 -18.36
N PHE A 207 -0.84 2.37 -18.05
CA PHE A 207 0.09 1.23 -18.05
C PHE A 207 -0.48 0.07 -18.87
N ASP A 208 0.30 -0.43 -19.81
CA ASP A 208 -0.07 -1.61 -20.63
C ASP A 208 0.39 -2.89 -19.93
N GLY A 209 -0.38 -3.33 -18.94
CA GLY A 209 -0.11 -4.52 -18.14
C GLY A 209 -0.89 -5.75 -18.60
N ASP A 210 -0.36 -6.94 -18.34
CA ASP A 210 -1.04 -8.20 -18.61
C ASP A 210 -2.23 -8.42 -17.65
N VAL A 211 -3.35 -7.76 -17.97
CA VAL A 211 -4.60 -7.87 -17.20
C VAL A 211 -5.08 -9.32 -17.07
N LYS A 212 -4.80 -10.20 -18.04
CA LYS A 212 -5.21 -11.62 -17.98
C LYS A 212 -4.43 -12.35 -16.87
N LYS A 213 -3.11 -12.15 -16.79
CA LYS A 213 -2.28 -12.73 -15.71
C LYS A 213 -2.68 -12.18 -14.34
N GLY A 214 -2.86 -10.85 -14.21
CA GLY A 214 -3.31 -10.25 -12.97
C GLY A 214 -4.68 -10.78 -12.53
N ALA A 215 -5.65 -10.89 -13.45
CA ALA A 215 -6.98 -11.40 -13.14
C ALA A 215 -6.98 -12.89 -12.75
N LYS A 216 -6.12 -13.70 -13.36
CA LYS A 216 -5.92 -15.11 -12.99
C LYS A 216 -5.35 -15.26 -11.57
N TRP A 217 -4.54 -14.32 -11.12
CA TRP A 217 -4.01 -14.27 -9.76
C TRP A 217 -5.12 -14.02 -8.73
N VAL A 218 -6.07 -13.12 -9.03
CA VAL A 218 -7.19 -12.78 -8.15
C VAL A 218 -8.21 -13.91 -8.15
N ASP A 219 -8.35 -14.58 -7.02
CA ASP A 219 -9.15 -15.77 -6.84
C ASP A 219 -10.19 -15.57 -5.72
N LYS A 220 -11.35 -16.22 -5.82
CA LYS A 220 -12.41 -16.17 -4.79
C LYS A 220 -11.94 -16.71 -3.44
N ARG A 221 -10.96 -17.60 -3.40
CA ARG A 221 -10.33 -18.13 -2.18
C ARG A 221 -9.59 -17.07 -1.36
N LEU A 222 -9.33 -15.88 -1.94
CA LEU A 222 -8.77 -14.73 -1.21
C LEU A 222 -9.76 -14.12 -0.19
N LYS A 223 -11.05 -14.51 -0.25
CA LYS A 223 -12.02 -14.21 0.81
C LYS A 223 -11.85 -15.21 1.96
N HIS A 224 -10.92 -14.92 2.85
CA HIS A 224 -10.77 -15.68 4.10
C HIS A 224 -11.73 -15.14 5.15
N PHE A 225 -12.81 -15.87 5.43
CA PHE A 225 -13.74 -15.62 6.53
C PHE A 225 -13.79 -16.81 7.47
#